data_7d4822eb78566615972edace023bb9ec
#
_entry.id   7d4822eb78566615972edace023bb9ec
#
_cell.length_a   1.000
_cell.length_b   1.000
_cell.length_c   1.000
_cell.angle_alpha   90.00
_cell.angle_beta   90.00
_cell.angle_gamma   90.00
#
_symmetry.space_group_name_H-M   'P 1'
#
loop_
_entity.id
_entity.type
_entity.pdbx_description
1 polymer ?
#
loop_
_entity_poly.entity_id
_entity_poly.type
_entity_poly.pdbx_seq_one_letter_code
_entity_poly.pdbx_strand_id
1 'polypeptide(L)'
;MKKKSLFLFVLLFVFINIVAQKKEICIIKTSLGDITVELYAKKAPITVANFLKYVDAHLYDNTSFFRSVTLNNQPKDSVKIEVIQGGEIDSTKVFTAIPLERTTKTGILHKNGTLSMARDKPDSATCSFFICINDQPSLDYKGKRNKDGQGFAAFGKVTKGMNVAKIIQQLHPEQGQYFKPEVTILSISRKQ
;
A
#
# COMPACT_ATOMS: atom_id res chain seq x y z
N MET A 1 -57.60 45.17 22.63
CA MET A 1 -56.12 45.26 22.71
C MET A 1 -55.53 43.91 22.29
N LYS A 2 -54.98 43.78 21.07
CA LYS A 2 -54.41 42.52 20.56
C LYS A 2 -52.91 42.54 20.85
N LYS A 3 -52.44 41.63 21.71
CA LYS A 3 -50.97 41.42 21.95
C LYS A 3 -50.35 40.72 20.78
N LYS A 4 -49.42 41.37 20.05
CA LYS A 4 -48.58 40.79 19.03
C LYS A 4 -47.43 40.09 19.73
N SER A 5 -47.37 38.75 19.67
CA SER A 5 -46.24 37.92 20.13
C SER A 5 -45.18 37.97 19.08
N LEU A 6 -44.00 38.53 19.42
CA LEU A 6 -42.82 38.59 18.55
C LEU A 6 -42.02 37.30 18.76
N PHE A 7 -42.09 36.37 17.80
CA PHE A 7 -41.30 35.14 17.81
C PHE A 7 -39.90 35.47 17.27
N LEU A 8 -38.93 35.56 18.19
CA LEU A 8 -37.51 35.76 17.83
C LEU A 8 -36.89 34.42 17.39
N PHE A 9 -36.69 34.23 16.09
CA PHE A 9 -36.04 33.05 15.54
C PHE A 9 -34.51 33.24 15.66
N VAL A 10 -33.90 32.62 16.68
CA VAL A 10 -32.45 32.59 16.85
C VAL A 10 -31.87 31.54 15.89
N LEU A 11 -31.29 31.97 14.78
CA LEU A 11 -30.61 31.12 13.81
C LEU A 11 -29.24 30.74 14.38
N LEU A 12 -29.12 29.55 14.97
CA LEU A 12 -27.86 29.02 15.50
C LEU A 12 -26.98 28.55 14.32
N PHE A 13 -26.04 29.38 13.88
CA PHE A 13 -25.03 28.99 12.90
C PHE A 13 -24.02 28.05 13.55
N VAL A 14 -24.18 26.74 13.35
CA VAL A 14 -23.16 25.74 13.70
C VAL A 14 -22.04 25.80 12.65
N PHE A 15 -20.94 26.45 12.98
CA PHE A 15 -19.71 26.39 12.18
C PHE A 15 -19.11 24.99 12.32
N ILE A 16 -19.38 24.11 11.35
CA ILE A 16 -18.67 22.83 11.23
C ILE A 16 -17.27 23.16 10.70
N ASN A 17 -16.29 23.19 11.59
CA ASN A 17 -14.88 23.23 11.21
C ASN A 17 -14.53 21.92 10.52
N ILE A 18 -14.59 21.86 9.20
CA ILE A 18 -14.06 20.76 8.41
C ILE A 18 -12.53 20.89 8.46
N VAL A 19 -11.92 20.27 9.45
CA VAL A 19 -10.46 20.11 9.46
C VAL A 19 -10.11 19.18 8.29
N ALA A 20 -9.59 19.76 7.21
CA ALA A 20 -9.07 18.98 6.09
C ALA A 20 -7.98 18.05 6.62
N GLN A 21 -8.26 16.74 6.62
CA GLN A 21 -7.31 15.77 7.12
C GLN A 21 -6.05 15.77 6.26
N LYS A 22 -4.89 15.99 6.88
CA LYS A 22 -3.59 15.87 6.23
C LYS A 22 -3.45 14.43 5.71
N LYS A 23 -3.25 14.30 4.40
CA LYS A 23 -3.01 13.00 3.76
C LYS A 23 -1.61 12.53 4.12
N GLU A 24 -1.48 11.26 4.51
CA GLU A 24 -0.18 10.63 4.69
C GLU A 24 0.37 10.25 3.31
N ILE A 25 1.39 10.98 2.86
CA ILE A 25 2.03 10.77 1.55
C ILE A 25 3.49 10.40 1.76
N CYS A 26 3.95 9.36 1.07
CA CYS A 26 5.35 9.00 0.99
C CYS A 26 5.86 9.08 -0.45
N ILE A 27 7.18 9.29 -0.59
CA ILE A 27 7.90 9.23 -1.86
C ILE A 27 8.86 8.06 -1.76
N ILE A 28 8.71 7.09 -2.65
CA ILE A 28 9.64 5.98 -2.87
C ILE A 28 10.59 6.44 -3.99
N LYS A 29 11.82 6.81 -3.66
CA LYS A 29 12.85 7.17 -4.63
C LYS A 29 13.55 5.91 -5.09
N THR A 30 13.56 5.65 -6.39
CA THR A 30 14.25 4.50 -6.97
C THR A 30 15.32 4.93 -7.96
N SER A 31 16.22 4.01 -8.33
CA SER A 31 17.20 4.26 -9.39
C SER A 31 16.58 4.51 -10.78
N LEU A 32 15.29 4.24 -10.95
CA LEU A 32 14.54 4.43 -12.20
C LEU A 32 13.52 5.58 -12.15
N GLY A 33 13.43 6.30 -11.01
CA GLY A 33 12.51 7.42 -10.81
C GLY A 33 11.68 7.30 -9.55
N ASP A 34 10.86 8.30 -9.28
CA ASP A 34 10.09 8.42 -8.04
C ASP A 34 8.68 7.85 -8.19
N ILE A 35 8.22 7.17 -7.14
CA ILE A 35 6.84 6.70 -6.99
C ILE A 35 6.24 7.40 -5.77
N THR A 36 5.21 8.23 -5.97
CA THR A 36 4.48 8.90 -4.87
C THR A 36 3.27 8.05 -4.47
N VAL A 37 3.13 7.81 -3.18
CA VAL A 37 2.07 6.97 -2.61
C VAL A 37 1.27 7.71 -1.54
N GLU A 38 -0.05 7.56 -1.54
CA GLU A 38 -0.95 8.00 -0.49
C GLU A 38 -1.29 6.80 0.40
N LEU A 39 -1.13 6.93 1.72
CA LEU A 39 -1.40 5.90 2.70
C LEU A 39 -2.73 6.16 3.40
N TYR A 40 -3.51 5.12 3.61
CA TYR A 40 -4.87 5.21 4.15
C TYR A 40 -4.93 4.89 5.64
N ALA A 41 -4.26 5.70 6.47
CA ALA A 41 -4.09 5.48 7.91
C ALA A 41 -5.42 5.30 8.68
N LYS A 42 -6.53 5.94 8.26
CA LYS A 42 -7.84 5.72 8.90
C LYS A 42 -8.46 4.36 8.59
N LYS A 43 -8.18 3.81 7.39
CA LYS A 43 -8.77 2.55 6.94
C LYS A 43 -7.93 1.35 7.34
N ALA A 44 -6.60 1.47 7.28
CA ALA A 44 -5.62 0.43 7.61
C ALA A 44 -4.59 0.96 8.63
N PRO A 45 -5.01 1.33 9.85
CA PRO A 45 -4.15 2.01 10.82
C PRO A 45 -2.94 1.17 11.25
N ILE A 46 -3.11 -0.14 11.45
CA ILE A 46 -2.02 -1.03 11.89
C ILE A 46 -0.98 -1.15 10.78
N THR A 47 -1.43 -1.40 9.57
CA THR A 47 -0.56 -1.61 8.40
C THR A 47 0.19 -0.33 8.04
N VAL A 48 -0.49 0.83 8.03
CA VAL A 48 0.16 2.12 7.77
C VAL A 48 1.17 2.47 8.85
N ALA A 49 0.83 2.29 10.13
CA ALA A 49 1.76 2.54 11.24
C ALA A 49 3.01 1.64 11.13
N ASN A 50 2.84 0.37 10.79
CA ASN A 50 3.96 -0.55 10.56
C ASN A 50 4.86 -0.06 9.42
N PHE A 51 4.29 0.25 8.25
CA PHE A 51 5.06 0.74 7.11
C PHE A 51 5.83 2.02 7.46
N LEU A 52 5.16 2.99 8.11
CA LEU A 52 5.77 4.25 8.50
C LEU A 52 6.87 4.08 9.56
N LYS A 53 6.79 3.07 10.43
CA LYS A 53 7.85 2.75 11.39
C LYS A 53 9.16 2.39 10.69
N TYR A 54 9.11 1.64 9.58
CA TYR A 54 10.29 1.35 8.76
C TYR A 54 10.78 2.58 7.99
N VAL A 55 9.85 3.40 7.47
CA VAL A 55 10.18 4.67 6.79
C VAL A 55 10.91 5.63 7.73
N ASP A 56 10.35 5.86 8.93
CA ASP A 56 10.90 6.81 9.90
C ASP A 56 12.24 6.34 10.49
N ALA A 57 12.46 5.02 10.53
CA ALA A 57 13.74 4.42 10.95
C ALA A 57 14.75 4.29 9.79
N HIS A 58 14.45 4.80 8.59
CA HIS A 58 15.29 4.72 7.39
C HIS A 58 15.69 3.29 7.01
N LEU A 59 14.89 2.27 7.39
CA LEU A 59 15.21 0.87 7.15
C LEU A 59 14.92 0.42 5.72
N TYR A 60 14.19 1.20 4.93
CA TYR A 60 14.01 0.96 3.50
C TYR A 60 15.10 1.57 2.62
N ASP A 61 15.96 2.43 3.18
CA ASP A 61 17.02 3.09 2.42
C ASP A 61 18.04 2.06 1.90
N ASN A 62 18.37 2.15 0.62
CA ASN A 62 19.24 1.22 -0.10
C ASN A 62 18.75 -0.24 -0.14
N THR A 63 17.48 -0.49 0.10
CA THR A 63 16.83 -1.77 -0.22
C THR A 63 16.50 -1.84 -1.71
N SER A 64 15.65 -2.77 -2.13
CA SER A 64 15.35 -2.95 -3.55
C SER A 64 13.91 -3.39 -3.81
N PHE A 65 13.46 -3.20 -5.05
CA PHE A 65 12.48 -4.06 -5.68
C PHE A 65 13.24 -5.29 -6.21
N PHE A 66 13.00 -6.44 -5.60
CA PHE A 66 13.74 -7.68 -5.87
C PHE A 66 12.92 -8.71 -6.63
N ARG A 67 11.59 -8.53 -6.68
CA ARG A 67 10.66 -9.46 -7.31
C ARG A 67 9.67 -8.73 -8.21
N SER A 68 9.52 -9.25 -9.43
CA SER A 68 8.53 -8.82 -10.42
C SER A 68 7.67 -10.01 -10.83
N VAL A 69 6.36 -9.86 -10.70
CA VAL A 69 5.41 -10.89 -11.08
C VAL A 69 4.57 -10.40 -12.25
N THR A 70 4.63 -11.13 -13.37
CA THR A 70 3.89 -10.86 -14.61
C THR A 70 3.02 -12.07 -14.95
N LEU A 71 2.08 -11.92 -15.87
CA LEU A 71 1.24 -13.05 -16.34
C LEU A 71 2.07 -14.19 -16.94
N ASN A 72 3.27 -13.90 -17.46
CA ASN A 72 4.08 -14.85 -18.20
C ASN A 72 5.10 -15.61 -17.36
N ASN A 73 5.48 -15.09 -16.16
CA ASN A 73 6.50 -15.71 -15.31
C ASN A 73 5.93 -16.53 -14.13
N GLN A 74 4.68 -16.97 -14.24
CA GLN A 74 3.96 -17.79 -13.25
C GLN A 74 3.44 -19.10 -13.86
N PRO A 75 4.29 -19.96 -14.45
CA PRO A 75 3.82 -21.13 -15.19
C PRO A 75 3.10 -22.18 -14.33
N LYS A 76 3.39 -22.21 -13.03
CA LYS A 76 2.82 -23.17 -12.06
C LYS A 76 1.61 -22.63 -11.29
N ASP A 77 1.30 -21.34 -11.41
CA ASP A 77 0.21 -20.72 -10.66
C ASP A 77 -1.10 -20.78 -11.47
N SER A 78 -2.14 -21.38 -10.90
CA SER A 78 -3.48 -21.39 -11.48
C SER A 78 -4.17 -20.02 -11.41
N VAL A 79 -3.80 -19.20 -10.42
CA VAL A 79 -4.29 -17.84 -10.25
C VAL A 79 -3.12 -16.88 -10.39
N LYS A 80 -3.06 -16.20 -11.53
CA LYS A 80 -1.97 -15.27 -11.84
C LYS A 80 -2.24 -13.88 -11.30
N ILE A 81 -1.17 -13.16 -10.94
CA ILE A 81 -1.19 -11.78 -10.45
C ILE A 81 -0.12 -10.96 -11.16
N GLU A 82 -0.20 -9.64 -11.02
CA GLU A 82 0.79 -8.71 -11.54
C GLU A 82 1.19 -7.73 -10.44
N VAL A 83 2.41 -7.85 -9.93
CA VAL A 83 2.93 -6.99 -8.87
C VAL A 83 4.43 -6.77 -9.02
N ILE A 84 4.93 -5.69 -8.43
CA ILE A 84 6.34 -5.54 -8.04
C ILE A 84 6.43 -5.59 -6.53
N GLN A 85 7.40 -6.31 -5.98
CA GLN A 85 7.61 -6.48 -4.54
C GLN A 85 8.99 -6.01 -4.14
N GLY A 86 9.05 -5.26 -3.03
CA GLY A 86 10.29 -4.71 -2.52
C GLY A 86 10.27 -4.52 -1.00
N GLY A 87 11.31 -3.83 -0.49
CA GLY A 87 11.43 -3.48 0.91
C GLY A 87 11.81 -4.65 1.81
N GLU A 88 12.56 -5.64 1.29
CA GLU A 88 13.21 -6.64 2.12
C GLU A 88 14.41 -6.02 2.84
N ILE A 89 14.51 -6.25 4.13
CA ILE A 89 15.57 -5.72 5.00
C ILE A 89 16.27 -6.84 5.74
N ASP A 90 17.41 -6.56 6.35
CA ASP A 90 18.13 -7.49 7.21
C ASP A 90 17.21 -8.04 8.31
N SER A 91 17.15 -9.35 8.44
CA SER A 91 16.28 -10.07 9.38
C SER A 91 16.48 -9.63 10.85
N THR A 92 17.67 -9.17 11.22
CA THR A 92 17.98 -8.66 12.57
C THR A 92 17.33 -7.33 12.88
N LYS A 93 16.88 -6.59 11.85
CA LYS A 93 16.24 -5.26 11.96
C LYS A 93 14.74 -5.28 11.74
N VAL A 94 14.17 -6.46 11.47
CA VAL A 94 12.74 -6.63 11.23
C VAL A 94 11.95 -6.46 12.52
N PHE A 95 10.93 -5.59 12.51
CA PHE A 95 10.01 -5.45 13.63
C PHE A 95 9.02 -6.64 13.71
N THR A 96 8.37 -6.79 14.86
CA THR A 96 7.35 -7.83 15.09
C THR A 96 6.27 -7.78 14.01
N ALA A 97 5.84 -8.96 13.55
CA ALA A 97 4.76 -9.12 12.60
C ALA A 97 3.44 -8.51 13.09
N ILE A 98 2.63 -8.05 12.15
CA ILE A 98 1.38 -7.33 12.42
C ILE A 98 0.15 -8.16 12.06
N PRO A 99 -1.00 -7.93 12.75
CA PRO A 99 -2.29 -8.49 12.38
C PRO A 99 -2.71 -8.09 10.97
N LEU A 100 -3.36 -9.02 10.26
CA LEU A 100 -3.86 -8.82 8.90
C LEU A 100 -5.12 -7.95 8.88
N GLU A 101 -5.01 -6.75 8.32
CA GLU A 101 -6.17 -5.89 8.06
C GLU A 101 -6.79 -6.25 6.70
N ARG A 102 -7.79 -7.15 6.72
CA ARG A 102 -8.45 -7.68 5.52
C ARG A 102 -9.18 -6.62 4.73
N THR A 103 -9.26 -6.77 3.42
CA THR A 103 -9.95 -5.83 2.51
C THR A 103 -11.44 -5.67 2.83
N THR A 104 -12.10 -6.68 3.42
CA THR A 104 -13.49 -6.57 3.89
C THR A 104 -13.66 -5.62 5.08
N LYS A 105 -12.62 -5.47 5.92
CA LYS A 105 -12.63 -4.56 7.07
C LYS A 105 -12.24 -3.15 6.66
N THR A 106 -11.22 -3.02 5.81
CA THR A 106 -10.66 -1.73 5.41
C THR A 106 -11.40 -1.07 4.26
N GLY A 107 -12.08 -1.87 3.41
CA GLY A 107 -12.69 -1.43 2.15
C GLY A 107 -11.67 -1.03 1.08
N ILE A 108 -10.38 -1.34 1.27
CA ILE A 108 -9.32 -1.05 0.30
C ILE A 108 -9.09 -2.30 -0.53
N LEU A 109 -9.50 -2.28 -1.81
CA LEU A 109 -9.32 -3.39 -2.73
C LEU A 109 -7.99 -3.30 -3.49
N HIS A 110 -7.49 -4.44 -3.98
CA HIS A 110 -6.27 -4.53 -4.78
C HIS A 110 -6.55 -4.10 -6.23
N LYS A 111 -6.63 -2.79 -6.44
CA LYS A 111 -6.75 -2.14 -7.75
C LYS A 111 -5.38 -1.72 -8.28
N ASN A 112 -5.32 -1.31 -9.55
CA ASN A 112 -4.09 -0.79 -10.15
C ASN A 112 -3.45 0.30 -9.28
N GLY A 113 -2.18 0.10 -8.91
CA GLY A 113 -1.41 0.99 -8.04
C GLY A 113 -1.66 0.81 -6.53
N THR A 114 -2.47 -0.15 -6.07
CA THR A 114 -2.64 -0.41 -4.63
C THR A 114 -1.34 -0.90 -4.02
N LEU A 115 -0.95 -0.31 -2.87
CA LEU A 115 0.11 -0.82 -1.99
C LEU A 115 -0.48 -1.84 -1.02
N SER A 116 0.23 -2.94 -0.81
CA SER A 116 -0.15 -4.00 0.12
C SER A 116 1.05 -4.65 0.77
N MET A 117 0.91 -5.18 2.00
CA MET A 117 1.98 -5.90 2.68
C MET A 117 2.09 -7.33 2.17
N ALA A 118 3.32 -7.77 1.89
CA ALA A 118 3.61 -9.16 1.63
C ALA A 118 3.55 -9.98 2.93
N ARG A 119 3.17 -11.25 2.83
CA ARG A 119 3.06 -12.18 3.94
C ARG A 119 3.16 -13.63 3.47
N ASP A 120 3.55 -14.52 4.36
CA ASP A 120 3.49 -15.96 4.12
C ASP A 120 2.14 -16.53 4.59
N LYS A 121 1.76 -16.28 5.84
CA LYS A 121 0.48 -16.70 6.47
C LYS A 121 -0.24 -15.50 7.06
N PRO A 122 -1.52 -15.60 7.45
CA PRO A 122 -2.20 -14.53 8.20
C PRO A 122 -1.36 -14.10 9.40
N ASP A 123 -1.35 -12.80 9.69
CA ASP A 123 -0.67 -12.18 10.82
C ASP A 123 0.88 -12.36 10.81
N SER A 124 1.49 -12.53 9.62
CA SER A 124 2.95 -12.67 9.47
C SER A 124 3.62 -11.54 8.69
N ALA A 125 2.87 -10.51 8.28
CA ALA A 125 3.45 -9.38 7.55
C ALA A 125 4.42 -8.58 8.42
N THR A 126 5.59 -8.22 7.87
CA THR A 126 6.62 -7.42 8.55
C THR A 126 7.00 -6.19 7.73
N CYS A 127 8.06 -6.26 6.92
CA CYS A 127 8.62 -5.12 6.18
C CYS A 127 8.28 -5.11 4.68
N SER A 128 8.24 -6.29 4.06
CA SER A 128 8.13 -6.40 2.60
C SER A 128 6.74 -5.99 2.11
N PHE A 129 6.71 -5.16 1.07
CA PHE A 129 5.47 -4.65 0.46
C PHE A 129 5.46 -4.88 -1.05
N PHE A 130 4.28 -4.76 -1.66
CA PHE A 130 4.15 -4.82 -3.10
C PHE A 130 3.21 -3.73 -3.64
N ILE A 131 3.37 -3.42 -4.93
CA ILE A 131 2.51 -2.52 -5.69
C ILE A 131 1.79 -3.36 -6.76
N CYS A 132 0.47 -3.29 -6.80
CA CYS A 132 -0.33 -3.93 -7.84
C CYS A 132 -0.15 -3.24 -9.18
N ILE A 133 0.10 -4.04 -10.21
CA ILE A 133 0.00 -3.63 -11.61
C ILE A 133 -1.32 -4.19 -12.13
N ASN A 134 -2.16 -3.31 -12.67
CA ASN A 134 -3.56 -3.61 -12.98
C ASN A 134 -4.39 -4.03 -11.75
N ASP A 135 -5.66 -4.38 -11.96
CA ASP A 135 -6.55 -4.81 -10.89
C ASP A 135 -6.25 -6.28 -10.50
N GLN A 136 -6.13 -6.54 -9.21
CA GLN A 136 -5.73 -7.84 -8.66
C GLN A 136 -6.75 -8.40 -7.66
N PRO A 137 -8.01 -8.67 -8.05
CA PRO A 137 -9.06 -9.08 -7.11
C PRO A 137 -8.77 -10.43 -6.43
N SER A 138 -7.89 -11.25 -7.01
CA SER A 138 -7.46 -12.51 -6.41
C SER A 138 -6.62 -12.34 -5.14
N LEU A 139 -6.15 -11.12 -4.84
CA LEU A 139 -5.42 -10.74 -3.62
C LEU A 139 -6.34 -10.24 -2.50
N ASP A 140 -7.62 -9.99 -2.78
CA ASP A 140 -8.60 -9.57 -1.79
C ASP A 140 -9.01 -10.73 -0.86
N TYR A 141 -9.70 -10.42 0.23
CA TYR A 141 -10.32 -11.44 1.09
C TYR A 141 -11.26 -12.34 0.27
N LYS A 142 -11.19 -13.65 0.48
CA LYS A 142 -11.79 -14.72 -0.33
C LYS A 142 -11.23 -14.82 -1.75
N GLY A 143 -10.21 -14.04 -2.10
CA GLY A 143 -9.46 -14.20 -3.33
C GLY A 143 -8.68 -15.52 -3.35
N LYS A 144 -8.42 -16.04 -4.54
CA LYS A 144 -7.89 -17.40 -4.72
C LYS A 144 -6.37 -17.46 -4.86
N ARG A 145 -5.66 -16.31 -4.75
CA ARG A 145 -4.18 -16.33 -4.87
C ARG A 145 -3.53 -17.13 -3.75
N ASN A 146 -3.98 -16.93 -2.51
CA ASN A 146 -3.55 -17.73 -1.36
C ASN A 146 -4.62 -18.77 -1.02
N LYS A 147 -4.19 -20.00 -0.76
CA LYS A 147 -5.08 -21.13 -0.39
C LYS A 147 -5.89 -20.85 0.88
N ASP A 148 -5.37 -19.99 1.78
CA ASP A 148 -6.06 -19.60 3.01
C ASP A 148 -7.26 -18.65 2.78
N GLY A 149 -7.40 -18.08 1.59
CA GLY A 149 -8.47 -17.13 1.25
C GLY A 149 -8.50 -15.84 2.07
N GLN A 150 -7.47 -15.57 2.89
CA GLN A 150 -7.47 -14.42 3.80
C GLN A 150 -7.06 -13.11 3.11
N GLY A 151 -6.50 -13.19 1.88
CA GLY A 151 -6.04 -12.03 1.12
C GLY A 151 -4.81 -11.36 1.72
N PHE A 152 -4.57 -10.13 1.33
CA PHE A 152 -3.45 -9.31 1.79
C PHE A 152 -3.94 -7.99 2.39
N ALA A 153 -3.08 -7.31 3.16
CA ALA A 153 -3.39 -6.01 3.79
C ALA A 153 -3.07 -4.85 2.84
N ALA A 154 -4.06 -4.45 2.04
CA ALA A 154 -3.99 -3.24 1.23
C ALA A 154 -4.07 -2.00 2.14
N PHE A 155 -3.14 -1.02 1.95
CA PHE A 155 -3.01 0.11 2.87
C PHE A 155 -2.76 1.47 2.22
N GLY A 156 -2.58 1.54 0.90
CA GLY A 156 -2.30 2.77 0.19
C GLY A 156 -2.43 2.63 -1.32
N LYS A 157 -2.14 3.71 -2.03
CA LYS A 157 -2.19 3.76 -3.49
C LYS A 157 -1.13 4.67 -4.07
N VAL A 158 -0.56 4.27 -5.20
CA VAL A 158 0.28 5.12 -6.04
C VAL A 158 -0.56 6.27 -6.61
N THR A 159 -0.10 7.50 -6.41
CA THR A 159 -0.73 8.72 -6.93
C THR A 159 0.07 9.34 -8.08
N LYS A 160 1.40 9.09 -8.13
CA LYS A 160 2.29 9.47 -9.23
C LYS A 160 3.36 8.39 -9.42
N GLY A 161 3.86 8.23 -10.64
CA GLY A 161 4.95 7.29 -10.93
C GLY A 161 4.51 5.85 -11.22
N MET A 162 3.23 5.58 -11.58
CA MET A 162 2.80 4.25 -12.04
C MET A 162 3.56 3.77 -13.28
N ASN A 163 4.02 4.67 -14.14
CA ASN A 163 4.90 4.33 -15.26
C ASN A 163 6.24 3.75 -14.78
N VAL A 164 6.83 4.29 -13.70
CA VAL A 164 8.05 3.75 -13.09
C VAL A 164 7.79 2.34 -12.55
N ALA A 165 6.69 2.11 -11.84
CA ALA A 165 6.32 0.78 -11.36
C ALA A 165 6.15 -0.24 -12.50
N LYS A 166 5.56 0.17 -13.64
CA LYS A 166 5.43 -0.67 -14.83
C LYS A 166 6.78 -0.96 -15.50
N ILE A 167 7.68 0.03 -15.58
CA ILE A 167 9.04 -0.18 -16.08
C ILE A 167 9.77 -1.22 -15.22
N ILE A 168 9.71 -1.10 -13.89
CA ILE A 168 10.30 -2.07 -12.96
C ILE A 168 9.74 -3.47 -13.21
N GLN A 169 8.42 -3.60 -13.40
CA GLN A 169 7.78 -4.90 -13.66
C GLN A 169 8.32 -5.57 -14.93
N GLN A 170 8.60 -4.82 -15.97
CA GLN A 170 8.99 -5.33 -17.29
C GLN A 170 10.50 -5.38 -17.52
N LEU A 171 11.32 -5.06 -16.51
CA LEU A 171 12.75 -4.86 -16.71
C LEU A 171 13.49 -6.15 -17.11
N HIS A 172 13.18 -7.28 -16.46
CA HIS A 172 13.85 -8.56 -16.65
C HIS A 172 12.87 -9.76 -16.67
N PRO A 173 11.90 -9.79 -17.60
CA PRO A 173 10.85 -10.82 -17.61
C PRO A 173 11.41 -12.22 -17.86
N GLU A 174 12.58 -12.34 -18.53
CA GLU A 174 13.28 -13.58 -18.87
C GLU A 174 13.92 -14.27 -17.65
N GLN A 175 14.16 -13.54 -16.56
CA GLN A 175 14.80 -14.08 -15.35
C GLN A 175 13.82 -14.73 -14.36
N GLY A 176 12.55 -14.86 -14.76
CA GLY A 176 11.50 -15.34 -13.86
C GLY A 176 10.99 -14.22 -12.93
N GLN A 177 10.68 -14.55 -11.66
CA GLN A 177 10.12 -13.58 -10.73
C GLN A 177 11.20 -12.79 -9.95
N TYR A 178 12.36 -13.40 -9.69
CA TYR A 178 13.49 -12.79 -8.97
C TYR A 178 14.57 -12.44 -9.97
N PHE A 179 14.86 -11.15 -10.13
CA PHE A 179 15.75 -10.66 -11.18
C PHE A 179 16.98 -9.96 -10.62
N LYS A 180 18.06 -9.94 -11.43
CA LYS A 180 19.32 -9.25 -11.14
C LYS A 180 19.77 -8.43 -12.37
N PRO A 181 20.30 -7.20 -12.22
CA PRO A 181 20.37 -6.45 -10.96
C PRO A 181 19.00 -6.03 -10.47
N GLU A 182 18.82 -6.00 -9.15
CA GLU A 182 17.60 -5.49 -8.51
C GLU A 182 17.49 -3.98 -8.71
N VAL A 183 16.26 -3.45 -8.67
CA VAL A 183 16.05 -1.99 -8.75
C VAL A 183 16.16 -1.39 -7.36
N THR A 184 17.20 -0.58 -7.13
CA THR A 184 17.45 0.02 -5.83
C THR A 184 16.33 0.99 -5.43
N ILE A 185 15.83 0.83 -4.21
CA ILE A 185 15.05 1.84 -3.47
C ILE A 185 16.08 2.72 -2.74
N LEU A 186 16.34 3.91 -3.28
CA LEU A 186 17.32 4.83 -2.72
C LEU A 186 16.87 5.32 -1.34
N SER A 187 15.58 5.63 -1.19
CA SER A 187 14.97 5.99 0.09
C SER A 187 13.44 5.92 -0.01
N ILE A 188 12.80 5.79 1.16
CA ILE A 188 11.36 6.08 1.30
C ILE A 188 11.21 7.14 2.38
N SER A 189 10.56 8.27 2.06
CA SER A 189 10.38 9.37 3.01
C SER A 189 8.96 9.92 3.00
N ARG A 190 8.51 10.47 4.13
CA ARG A 190 7.24 11.22 4.20
C ARG A 190 7.37 12.51 3.39
N LYS A 191 6.33 12.83 2.63
CA LYS A 191 6.23 14.13 1.98
C LYS A 191 5.70 15.15 3.01
N GLN A 192 6.51 16.16 3.26
CA GLN A 192 6.10 17.31 4.08
C GLN A 192 5.01 18.15 3.41
#